data_bc6f19689c7d23ed769a8683204b58d1
#
_entry.id   bc6f19689c7d23ed769a8683204b58d1
#
_cell.length_a   1.000
_cell.length_b   1.000
_cell.length_c   1.000
_cell.angle_alpha   90.00
_cell.angle_beta   90.00
_cell.angle_gamma   90.00
#
_symmetry.space_group_name_H-M   'P 1'
#
loop_
_entity.id
_entity.type
_entity.pdbx_description
1 polymer ?
#
loop_
_entity_poly.entity_id
_entity_poly.type
_entity_poly.pdbx_seq_one_letter_code
_entity_poly.pdbx_strand_id
1 'polypeptide(L)'
;MFHAYPPEHNAGAEWAAHSLLRELAARGHTVDVLLSQPSDNCGPYVLDGVTVHQYQGKADPGPWMRGEGRAHAIVTHLENTARASVLGQLHRIPVVHLLHNTFEKSKAWLVKGTPTLVVFNTAWMQSDAEAWWRIHCGQRPMPWGITVHPPVAAADYQATPGDRITLVNLTVEKGARVFYALAERLPRRKFLGVVGGYGEQIIRDDLPNMEIVPHTPGDRMAKDVYARTKILLAPSAYESYGRVAVEAMCSGIPVIAHPTPGLLESLGDAGTFCDRDDLDAWEAAIRSLSTPNVYRTASKAASARAAGLDPQAGLDTWVEAMEGVARRATPR
;
A
#
# COMPACT_ATOMS: atom_id res chain seq x y z
N MET A 1 2.91 -16.25 -0.41
CA MET A 1 4.39 -16.30 -0.28
C MET A 1 4.91 -14.88 -0.40
N PHE A 2 5.61 -14.40 0.61
CA PHE A 2 6.08 -13.03 0.73
C PHE A 2 7.54 -13.01 1.15
N HIS A 3 8.28 -11.91 0.88
CA HIS A 3 9.66 -11.81 1.32
C HIS A 3 9.75 -11.42 2.79
N ALA A 4 8.86 -10.52 3.23
CA ALA A 4 8.72 -10.01 4.59
C ALA A 4 7.24 -9.75 4.91
N TYR A 5 6.88 -9.55 6.18
CA TYR A 5 5.50 -9.40 6.61
C TYR A 5 5.39 -8.62 7.93
N PRO A 6 4.24 -7.97 8.23
CA PRO A 6 4.02 -7.33 9.52
C PRO A 6 4.08 -8.34 10.70
N PRO A 7 4.47 -7.90 11.90
CA PRO A 7 4.82 -6.55 12.29
C PRO A 7 6.28 -6.16 12.02
N GLU A 8 7.18 -7.10 11.69
CA GLU A 8 8.60 -6.82 11.55
C GLU A 8 8.90 -5.91 10.35
N HIS A 9 8.15 -6.08 9.25
CA HIS A 9 8.27 -5.24 8.06
C HIS A 9 6.98 -4.46 7.82
N ASN A 10 7.03 -3.16 8.05
CA ASN A 10 5.88 -2.26 8.00
C ASN A 10 5.95 -1.33 6.78
N ALA A 11 5.64 -1.85 5.60
CA ALA A 11 5.49 -1.04 4.41
C ALA A 11 4.08 -1.16 3.82
N GLY A 12 3.69 -0.23 2.96
CA GLY A 12 2.33 -0.13 2.44
C GLY A 12 1.86 -1.36 1.66
N ALA A 13 2.77 -2.03 0.93
CA ALA A 13 2.45 -3.23 0.16
C ALA A 13 2.16 -4.44 1.07
N GLU A 14 2.94 -4.61 2.14
CA GLU A 14 2.78 -5.68 3.12
C GLU A 14 1.49 -5.51 3.93
N TRP A 15 1.18 -4.29 4.38
CA TRP A 15 -0.09 -4.00 5.04
C TRP A 15 -1.30 -4.15 4.12
N ALA A 16 -1.18 -3.77 2.84
CA ALA A 16 -2.24 -4.01 1.87
C ALA A 16 -2.48 -5.51 1.68
N ALA A 17 -1.40 -6.30 1.51
CA ALA A 17 -1.49 -7.75 1.40
C ALA A 17 -2.06 -8.39 2.67
N HIS A 18 -1.60 -7.96 3.87
CA HIS A 18 -2.14 -8.43 5.14
C HIS A 18 -3.64 -8.15 5.27
N SER A 19 -4.10 -6.95 4.90
CA SER A 19 -5.52 -6.59 4.94
C SER A 19 -6.39 -7.50 4.07
N LEU A 20 -5.90 -7.92 2.91
CA LEU A 20 -6.57 -8.89 2.05
C LEU A 20 -6.58 -10.30 2.67
N LEU A 21 -5.45 -10.73 3.23
CA LEU A 21 -5.31 -12.08 3.80
C LEU A 21 -6.09 -12.26 5.10
N ARG A 22 -6.10 -11.24 5.98
CA ARG A 22 -6.91 -11.27 7.21
C ARG A 22 -8.41 -11.38 6.91
N GLU A 23 -8.88 -10.77 5.81
CA GLU A 23 -10.28 -10.90 5.41
C GLU A 23 -10.62 -12.34 5.02
N LEU A 24 -9.74 -13.04 4.29
CA LEU A 24 -9.93 -14.47 4.01
C LEU A 24 -9.99 -15.28 5.30
N ALA A 25 -9.09 -15.03 6.27
CA ALA A 25 -9.11 -15.70 7.55
C ALA A 25 -10.41 -15.40 8.34
N ALA A 26 -10.89 -14.16 8.34
CA ALA A 26 -12.14 -13.77 8.97
C ALA A 26 -13.38 -14.45 8.33
N ARG A 27 -13.30 -14.77 7.04
CA ARG A 27 -14.36 -15.56 6.32
C ARG A 27 -14.21 -17.08 6.48
N GLY A 28 -13.29 -17.55 7.35
CA GLY A 28 -13.14 -18.97 7.69
C GLY A 28 -12.17 -19.76 6.81
N HIS A 29 -11.40 -19.10 5.96
CA HIS A 29 -10.34 -19.75 5.19
C HIS A 29 -9.06 -19.92 6.02
N THR A 30 -8.36 -21.03 5.83
CA THR A 30 -7.01 -21.20 6.39
C THR A 30 -6.01 -20.41 5.55
N VAL A 31 -5.26 -19.52 6.20
CA VAL A 31 -4.30 -18.65 5.54
C VAL A 31 -2.92 -18.80 6.20
N ASP A 32 -1.98 -19.33 5.44
CA ASP A 32 -0.59 -19.51 5.82
C ASP A 32 0.31 -18.58 4.99
N VAL A 33 1.12 -17.77 5.65
CA VAL A 33 2.13 -16.91 5.03
C VAL A 33 3.50 -17.55 5.20
N LEU A 34 4.18 -17.82 4.08
CA LEU A 34 5.54 -18.33 4.05
C LEU A 34 6.50 -17.20 3.70
N LEU A 35 7.40 -16.86 4.62
CA LEU A 35 8.41 -15.81 4.40
C LEU A 35 9.64 -16.40 3.74
N SER A 36 10.23 -15.63 2.80
CA SER A 36 11.49 -16.01 2.15
C SER A 36 12.70 -15.28 2.71
N GLN A 37 12.50 -14.16 3.40
CA GLN A 37 13.57 -13.47 4.12
C GLN A 37 13.87 -14.23 5.41
N PRO A 38 15.14 -14.56 5.68
CA PRO A 38 15.53 -15.14 6.95
C PRO A 38 15.16 -14.21 8.12
N SER A 39 14.70 -14.79 9.21
CA SER A 39 14.44 -14.08 10.48
C SER A 39 15.24 -14.75 11.60
N ASP A 40 15.73 -13.97 12.56
CA ASP A 40 16.32 -14.48 13.78
C ASP A 40 15.27 -15.14 14.69
N ASN A 41 14.02 -14.73 14.55
CA ASN A 41 12.87 -15.37 15.20
C ASN A 41 12.44 -16.61 14.41
N CYS A 42 12.51 -17.77 15.04
CA CYS A 42 12.08 -19.03 14.43
C CYS A 42 10.74 -19.46 14.96
N GLY A 43 9.92 -19.97 14.07
CA GLY A 43 8.62 -20.54 14.37
C GLY A 43 7.46 -19.67 13.89
N PRO A 44 6.25 -20.23 13.89
CA PRO A 44 5.08 -19.51 13.46
C PRO A 44 4.59 -18.52 14.51
N TYR A 45 4.00 -17.40 14.04
CA TYR A 45 3.16 -16.52 14.83
C TYR A 45 1.82 -16.32 14.14
N VAL A 46 0.82 -15.84 14.88
CA VAL A 46 -0.51 -15.53 14.33
C VAL A 46 -0.73 -14.04 14.41
N LEU A 47 -1.15 -13.44 13.28
CA LEU A 47 -1.55 -12.04 13.19
C LEU A 47 -2.93 -11.96 12.52
N ASP A 48 -3.94 -11.48 13.23
CA ASP A 48 -5.33 -11.33 12.75
C ASP A 48 -5.88 -12.60 12.06
N GLY A 49 -5.63 -13.78 12.66
CA GLY A 49 -6.07 -15.07 12.11
C GLY A 49 -5.21 -15.64 10.98
N VAL A 50 -4.19 -14.91 10.54
CA VAL A 50 -3.21 -15.37 9.55
C VAL A 50 -2.02 -16.00 10.25
N THR A 51 -1.68 -17.25 9.90
CA THR A 51 -0.49 -17.92 10.44
C THR A 51 0.73 -17.59 9.58
N VAL A 52 1.76 -17.02 10.19
CA VAL A 52 2.99 -16.59 9.52
C VAL A 52 4.14 -17.48 9.92
N HIS A 53 4.80 -18.09 8.94
CA HIS A 53 5.92 -19.01 9.13
C HIS A 53 7.23 -18.33 8.81
N GLN A 54 8.06 -18.17 9.83
CA GLN A 54 9.41 -17.60 9.78
C GLN A 54 10.46 -18.72 9.81
N TYR A 55 11.61 -18.46 9.16
CA TYR A 55 12.68 -19.42 9.03
C TYR A 55 14.05 -18.75 9.19
N GLN A 56 15.01 -19.43 9.81
CA GLN A 56 16.42 -18.99 9.83
C GLN A 56 17.11 -19.14 8.47
N GLY A 57 16.54 -19.95 7.59
CA GLY A 57 17.07 -20.23 6.27
C GLY A 57 16.00 -20.12 5.20
N LYS A 58 16.09 -20.97 4.17
CA LYS A 58 15.07 -21.03 3.12
C LYS A 58 13.84 -21.73 3.62
N ALA A 59 12.67 -21.08 3.48
CA ALA A 59 11.38 -21.72 3.74
C ALA A 59 11.19 -22.95 2.86
N ASP A 60 10.79 -24.08 3.48
CA ASP A 60 10.34 -25.26 2.75
C ASP A 60 8.83 -25.19 2.50
N PRO A 61 8.38 -24.97 1.26
CA PRO A 61 6.97 -24.94 0.94
C PRO A 61 6.33 -26.33 0.83
N GLY A 62 7.12 -27.41 0.95
CA GLY A 62 6.70 -28.80 0.72
C GLY A 62 5.38 -29.21 1.37
N PRO A 63 5.13 -28.89 2.65
CA PRO A 63 3.87 -29.23 3.32
C PRO A 63 2.62 -28.65 2.65
N TRP A 64 2.71 -27.46 2.05
CA TRP A 64 1.58 -26.79 1.37
C TRP A 64 1.47 -27.15 -0.12
N MET A 65 2.41 -27.89 -0.65
CA MET A 65 2.41 -28.26 -2.07
C MET A 65 1.76 -29.63 -2.34
N ARG A 66 1.63 -30.50 -1.34
CA ARG A 66 1.21 -31.87 -1.49
C ARG A 66 0.38 -32.38 -0.29
N GLY A 67 -0.35 -33.49 -0.48
CA GLY A 67 -1.12 -34.11 0.59
C GLY A 67 -2.38 -33.37 0.99
N GLU A 68 -2.89 -33.70 2.18
CA GLU A 68 -4.14 -33.11 2.72
C GLU A 68 -3.99 -31.60 3.04
N GLY A 69 -2.79 -31.14 3.37
CA GLY A 69 -2.49 -29.71 3.62
C GLY A 69 -2.20 -28.88 2.37
N ARG A 70 -2.44 -29.45 1.17
CA ARG A 70 -2.16 -28.75 -0.09
C ARG A 70 -2.95 -27.46 -0.21
N ALA A 71 -2.25 -26.36 -0.53
CA ALA A 71 -2.87 -25.07 -0.77
C ALA A 71 -3.77 -25.08 -2.04
N HIS A 72 -4.92 -24.42 -1.97
CA HIS A 72 -5.81 -24.24 -3.12
C HIS A 72 -5.35 -23.11 -4.04
N ALA A 73 -4.60 -22.14 -3.51
CA ALA A 73 -3.99 -21.04 -4.27
C ALA A 73 -2.72 -20.54 -3.59
N ILE A 74 -1.81 -19.99 -4.37
CA ILE A 74 -0.62 -19.28 -3.89
C ILE A 74 -0.79 -17.78 -4.16
N VAL A 75 -0.92 -16.98 -3.12
CA VAL A 75 -0.89 -15.51 -3.22
C VAL A 75 0.54 -15.02 -3.10
N THR A 76 0.94 -14.10 -3.96
CA THR A 76 2.32 -13.57 -3.99
C THR A 76 2.38 -12.13 -4.46
N HIS A 77 3.49 -11.46 -4.14
CA HIS A 77 3.83 -10.12 -4.65
C HIS A 77 5.35 -9.91 -4.75
N LEU A 78 5.73 -8.83 -5.42
CA LEU A 78 7.10 -8.31 -5.49
C LEU A 78 8.16 -9.42 -5.75
N GLU A 79 9.16 -9.54 -4.89
CA GLU A 79 10.33 -10.42 -5.06
C GLU A 79 9.99 -11.91 -5.12
N ASN A 80 8.90 -12.32 -4.47
CA ASN A 80 8.50 -13.73 -4.43
C ASN A 80 7.69 -14.20 -5.63
N THR A 81 7.29 -13.30 -6.53
CA THR A 81 6.47 -13.65 -7.70
C THR A 81 7.12 -14.75 -8.55
N ALA A 82 8.43 -14.66 -8.78
CA ALA A 82 9.18 -15.69 -9.53
C ALA A 82 9.07 -17.07 -8.89
N ARG A 83 9.37 -17.17 -7.59
CA ARG A 83 9.35 -18.42 -6.84
C ARG A 83 7.95 -19.02 -6.77
N ALA A 84 6.96 -18.19 -6.45
CA ALA A 84 5.56 -18.61 -6.39
C ALA A 84 5.05 -19.13 -7.74
N SER A 85 5.41 -18.46 -8.84
CA SER A 85 5.04 -18.88 -10.19
C SER A 85 5.62 -20.25 -10.55
N VAL A 86 6.90 -20.50 -10.25
CA VAL A 86 7.54 -21.80 -10.50
C VAL A 86 6.88 -22.90 -9.68
N LEU A 87 6.61 -22.65 -8.39
CA LEU A 87 5.94 -23.63 -7.52
C LEU A 87 4.50 -23.90 -7.99
N GLY A 88 3.76 -22.85 -8.35
CA GLY A 88 2.40 -22.99 -8.87
C GLY A 88 2.35 -23.84 -10.14
N GLN A 89 3.27 -23.62 -11.08
CA GLN A 89 3.36 -24.42 -12.32
C GLN A 89 3.76 -25.88 -12.01
N LEU A 90 4.79 -26.09 -11.19
CA LEU A 90 5.29 -27.42 -10.83
C LEU A 90 4.23 -28.28 -10.13
N HIS A 91 3.48 -27.68 -9.22
CA HIS A 91 2.50 -28.38 -8.39
C HIS A 91 1.05 -28.20 -8.87
N ARG A 92 0.83 -27.52 -9.99
CA ARG A 92 -0.50 -27.22 -10.56
C ARG A 92 -1.41 -26.54 -9.53
N ILE A 93 -0.87 -25.57 -8.80
CA ILE A 93 -1.61 -24.72 -7.85
C ILE A 93 -1.78 -23.33 -8.50
N PRO A 94 -3.01 -22.80 -8.57
CA PRO A 94 -3.25 -21.46 -9.11
C PRO A 94 -2.41 -20.40 -8.38
N VAL A 95 -1.86 -19.44 -9.14
CA VAL A 95 -1.11 -18.32 -8.59
C VAL A 95 -1.93 -17.04 -8.72
N VAL A 96 -2.04 -16.32 -7.64
CA VAL A 96 -2.66 -14.99 -7.55
C VAL A 96 -1.56 -13.97 -7.32
N HIS A 97 -1.43 -13.03 -8.26
CA HIS A 97 -0.39 -12.00 -8.22
C HIS A 97 -0.99 -10.66 -7.76
N LEU A 98 -0.58 -10.19 -6.58
CA LEU A 98 -0.86 -8.83 -6.12
C LEU A 98 0.13 -7.88 -6.79
N LEU A 99 -0.32 -7.10 -7.75
CA LEU A 99 0.53 -6.15 -8.49
C LEU A 99 0.48 -4.79 -7.81
N HIS A 100 1.59 -4.40 -7.15
CA HIS A 100 1.68 -3.17 -6.37
C HIS A 100 2.31 -1.99 -7.12
N ASN A 101 2.84 -2.20 -8.31
CA ASN A 101 3.46 -1.15 -9.12
C ASN A 101 3.39 -1.48 -10.62
N THR A 102 3.64 -0.47 -11.45
CA THR A 102 3.60 -0.56 -12.92
C THR A 102 4.97 -0.74 -13.56
N PHE A 103 5.99 -1.13 -12.77
CA PHE A 103 7.34 -1.31 -13.28
C PHE A 103 7.44 -2.49 -14.25
N GLU A 104 8.25 -2.33 -15.29
CA GLU A 104 8.49 -3.36 -16.31
C GLU A 104 8.81 -4.73 -15.71
N LYS A 105 9.68 -4.76 -14.70
CA LYS A 105 10.06 -5.99 -14.00
C LYS A 105 8.85 -6.69 -13.36
N SER A 106 7.89 -5.95 -12.82
CA SER A 106 6.69 -6.49 -12.20
C SER A 106 5.70 -6.99 -13.25
N LYS A 107 5.46 -6.19 -14.29
CA LYS A 107 4.57 -6.57 -15.41
C LYS A 107 5.08 -7.78 -16.21
N ALA A 108 6.40 -7.95 -16.33
CA ALA A 108 6.99 -9.11 -17.02
C ALA A 108 6.54 -10.45 -16.41
N TRP A 109 6.18 -10.49 -15.11
CA TRP A 109 5.69 -11.70 -14.47
C TRP A 109 4.24 -12.03 -14.81
N LEU A 110 3.47 -11.13 -15.40
CA LEU A 110 2.17 -11.44 -15.99
C LEU A 110 2.31 -12.44 -17.15
N VAL A 111 3.41 -12.34 -17.90
CA VAL A 111 3.72 -13.26 -19.00
C VAL A 111 4.48 -14.50 -18.51
N LYS A 112 5.57 -14.30 -17.77
CA LYS A 112 6.47 -15.38 -17.34
C LYS A 112 5.82 -16.30 -16.28
N GLY A 113 5.06 -15.70 -15.38
CA GLY A 113 4.42 -16.39 -14.25
C GLY A 113 3.07 -17.01 -14.59
N THR A 114 2.43 -16.56 -15.65
CA THR A 114 1.09 -17.01 -16.05
C THR A 114 0.10 -17.12 -14.87
N PRO A 115 -0.10 -16.03 -14.09
CA PRO A 115 -1.00 -16.07 -12.93
C PRO A 115 -2.44 -16.37 -13.37
N THR A 116 -3.18 -17.05 -12.50
CA THR A 116 -4.61 -17.32 -12.69
C THR A 116 -5.44 -16.05 -12.47
N LEU A 117 -4.99 -15.23 -11.51
CA LEU A 117 -5.62 -13.96 -11.15
C LEU A 117 -4.54 -12.91 -10.88
N VAL A 118 -4.79 -11.69 -11.35
CA VAL A 118 -4.02 -10.50 -11.01
C VAL A 118 -4.89 -9.52 -10.23
N VAL A 119 -4.41 -9.02 -9.12
CA VAL A 119 -5.09 -8.00 -8.30
C VAL A 119 -4.33 -6.69 -8.44
N PHE A 120 -5.01 -5.67 -8.90
CA PHE A 120 -4.47 -4.32 -9.12
C PHE A 120 -4.91 -3.40 -7.98
N ASN A 121 -4.02 -2.53 -7.52
CA ASN A 121 -4.33 -1.54 -6.48
C ASN A 121 -5.30 -0.44 -6.96
N THR A 122 -5.34 -0.17 -8.28
CA THR A 122 -6.14 0.90 -8.89
C THR A 122 -6.59 0.51 -10.29
N ALA A 123 -7.66 1.12 -10.76
CA ALA A 123 -8.14 0.98 -12.14
C ALA A 123 -7.10 1.51 -13.13
N TRP A 124 -6.37 2.57 -12.76
CA TRP A 124 -5.25 3.06 -13.54
C TRP A 124 -4.18 1.98 -13.75
N MET A 125 -3.77 1.27 -12.70
CA MET A 125 -2.77 0.20 -12.81
C MET A 125 -3.25 -0.95 -13.70
N GLN A 126 -4.52 -1.29 -13.63
CA GLN A 126 -5.10 -2.28 -14.54
C GLN A 126 -5.01 -1.81 -15.99
N SER A 127 -5.42 -0.58 -16.28
CA SER A 127 -5.36 0.02 -17.61
C SER A 127 -3.93 0.09 -18.15
N ASP A 128 -2.94 0.44 -17.31
CA ASP A 128 -1.52 0.46 -17.67
C ASP A 128 -1.02 -0.96 -18.02
N ALA A 129 -1.39 -1.95 -17.21
CA ALA A 129 -1.01 -3.35 -17.47
C ALA A 129 -1.66 -3.89 -18.76
N GLU A 130 -2.92 -3.55 -19.03
CA GLU A 130 -3.62 -3.92 -20.27
C GLU A 130 -2.99 -3.26 -21.51
N ALA A 131 -2.59 -1.99 -21.40
CA ALA A 131 -1.86 -1.29 -22.48
C ALA A 131 -0.50 -1.94 -22.73
N TRP A 132 0.24 -2.22 -21.66
CA TRP A 132 1.53 -2.92 -21.73
C TRP A 132 1.38 -4.31 -22.34
N TRP A 133 0.34 -5.07 -21.93
CA TRP A 133 0.06 -6.41 -22.46
C TRP A 133 -0.21 -6.40 -23.95
N ARG A 134 -1.01 -5.47 -24.45
CA ARG A 134 -1.29 -5.33 -25.88
C ARG A 134 -0.02 -5.11 -26.71
N ILE A 135 0.94 -4.34 -26.19
CA ILE A 135 2.21 -4.07 -26.84
C ILE A 135 3.11 -5.32 -26.88
N HIS A 136 3.19 -6.06 -25.77
CA HIS A 136 4.15 -7.15 -25.61
C HIS A 136 3.60 -8.55 -25.96
N CYS A 137 2.27 -8.73 -25.90
CA CYS A 137 1.61 -10.02 -26.10
C CYS A 137 0.58 -10.04 -27.26
N GLY A 138 0.31 -8.88 -27.87
CA GLY A 138 -0.62 -8.75 -28.99
C GLY A 138 -2.04 -9.19 -28.62
N GLN A 139 -2.61 -10.11 -29.40
CA GLN A 139 -3.97 -10.63 -29.22
C GLN A 139 -4.08 -11.75 -28.16
N ARG A 140 -2.99 -12.12 -27.49
CA ARG A 140 -3.04 -13.13 -26.43
C ARG A 140 -3.89 -12.62 -25.28
N PRO A 141 -4.85 -13.43 -24.75
CA PRO A 141 -5.64 -13.03 -23.59
C PRO A 141 -4.76 -12.73 -22.39
N MET A 142 -5.02 -11.60 -21.73
CA MET A 142 -4.39 -11.28 -20.45
C MET A 142 -4.95 -12.19 -19.35
N PRO A 143 -4.20 -12.54 -18.32
CA PRO A 143 -4.73 -13.19 -17.12
C PRO A 143 -5.93 -12.44 -16.55
N TRP A 144 -6.87 -13.15 -15.93
CA TRP A 144 -8.01 -12.53 -15.27
C TRP A 144 -7.55 -11.50 -14.24
N GLY A 145 -8.09 -10.29 -14.32
CA GLY A 145 -7.73 -9.16 -13.47
C GLY A 145 -8.93 -8.62 -12.69
N ILE A 146 -8.69 -8.22 -11.45
CA ILE A 146 -9.62 -7.45 -10.64
C ILE A 146 -8.91 -6.23 -10.05
N THR A 147 -9.64 -5.16 -9.84
CA THR A 147 -9.14 -4.00 -9.07
C THR A 147 -9.68 -4.07 -7.65
N VAL A 148 -8.77 -4.06 -6.68
CA VAL A 148 -9.09 -3.96 -5.25
C VAL A 148 -8.17 -2.91 -4.65
N HIS A 149 -8.74 -1.77 -4.27
CA HIS A 149 -7.96 -0.73 -3.60
C HIS A 149 -7.34 -1.28 -2.30
N PRO A 150 -6.11 -0.90 -1.96
CA PRO A 150 -5.50 -1.25 -0.68
C PRO A 150 -6.44 -0.90 0.48
N PRO A 151 -6.94 -1.89 1.24
CA PRO A 151 -7.99 -1.64 2.22
C PRO A 151 -7.50 -0.71 3.34
N VAL A 152 -8.27 0.34 3.60
CA VAL A 152 -8.07 1.28 4.72
C VAL A 152 -9.39 1.39 5.47
N ALA A 153 -9.48 0.72 6.61
CA ALA A 153 -10.65 0.83 7.47
C ALA A 153 -10.61 2.18 8.23
N ALA A 154 -11.61 3.02 8.02
CA ALA A 154 -11.62 4.37 8.57
C ALA A 154 -11.46 4.39 10.10
N ALA A 155 -12.05 3.42 10.80
CA ALA A 155 -11.98 3.33 12.26
C ALA A 155 -10.54 3.16 12.80
N ASP A 156 -9.65 2.51 12.04
CA ASP A 156 -8.27 2.26 12.45
C ASP A 156 -7.39 3.52 12.40
N TYR A 157 -7.83 4.55 11.65
CA TYR A 157 -7.03 5.75 11.37
C TYR A 157 -7.70 7.05 11.82
N GLN A 158 -8.74 6.98 12.65
CA GLN A 158 -9.40 8.17 13.20
C GLN A 158 -8.60 8.76 14.36
N ALA A 159 -8.29 10.05 14.24
CA ALA A 159 -7.68 10.87 15.28
C ALA A 159 -8.19 12.32 15.17
N THR A 160 -8.07 13.08 16.25
CA THR A 160 -8.24 14.54 16.18
C THR A 160 -6.98 15.15 15.57
N PRO A 161 -7.09 15.87 14.42
CA PRO A 161 -5.93 16.46 13.76
C PRO A 161 -5.14 17.43 14.65
N GLY A 162 -3.82 17.39 14.54
CA GLY A 162 -2.91 18.27 15.26
C GLY A 162 -2.63 19.59 14.53
N ASP A 163 -1.39 20.10 14.65
CA ASP A 163 -0.97 21.40 14.12
C ASP A 163 0.19 21.32 13.11
N ARG A 164 0.70 20.12 12.79
CA ARG A 164 1.92 19.92 11.99
C ARG A 164 1.63 19.66 10.52
N ILE A 165 2.57 20.06 9.67
CA ILE A 165 2.64 19.68 8.25
C ILE A 165 3.51 18.43 8.18
N THR A 166 2.96 17.32 7.69
CA THR A 166 3.60 16.00 7.83
C THR A 166 3.95 15.38 6.49
N LEU A 167 5.14 14.76 6.42
CA LEU A 167 5.53 13.82 5.38
C LEU A 167 5.86 12.47 6.00
N VAL A 168 5.33 11.40 5.44
CA VAL A 168 5.65 10.02 5.81
C VAL A 168 6.56 9.41 4.76
N ASN A 169 7.68 8.85 5.21
CA ASN A 169 8.79 8.32 4.43
C ASN A 169 9.64 9.43 3.77
N LEU A 170 10.80 9.66 4.34
CA LEU A 170 11.71 10.76 3.99
C LEU A 170 12.69 10.39 2.87
N THR A 171 12.27 9.60 1.89
CA THR A 171 13.08 9.32 0.69
C THR A 171 12.96 10.41 -0.35
N VAL A 172 13.91 10.47 -1.29
CA VAL A 172 13.85 11.37 -2.45
C VAL A 172 12.58 11.14 -3.27
N GLU A 173 12.23 9.88 -3.48
CA GLU A 173 11.06 9.48 -4.27
C GLU A 173 9.76 9.94 -3.63
N LYS A 174 9.68 9.94 -2.30
CA LYS A 174 8.52 10.43 -1.54
C LYS A 174 8.51 11.95 -1.37
N GLY A 175 9.55 12.64 -1.83
CA GLY A 175 9.60 14.09 -1.91
C GLY A 175 10.19 14.77 -0.68
N ALA A 176 11.12 14.12 0.04
CA ALA A 176 11.80 14.71 1.18
C ALA A 176 12.44 16.08 0.86
N ARG A 177 12.99 16.27 -0.36
CA ARG A 177 13.57 17.56 -0.77
C ARG A 177 12.53 18.67 -0.83
N VAL A 178 11.35 18.40 -1.37
CA VAL A 178 10.22 19.36 -1.39
C VAL A 178 9.80 19.71 0.04
N PHE A 179 9.66 18.69 0.89
CA PHE A 179 9.27 18.84 2.28
C PHE A 179 10.23 19.74 3.07
N TYR A 180 11.54 19.53 2.95
CA TYR A 180 12.54 20.36 3.62
C TYR A 180 12.62 21.77 3.06
N ALA A 181 12.52 21.95 1.75
CA ALA A 181 12.48 23.29 1.14
C ALA A 181 11.26 24.09 1.62
N LEU A 182 10.10 23.43 1.80
CA LEU A 182 8.91 24.08 2.37
C LEU A 182 9.09 24.43 3.86
N ALA A 183 9.80 23.61 4.62
CA ALA A 183 10.12 23.92 6.02
C ALA A 183 11.03 25.14 6.16
N GLU A 184 12.00 25.31 5.26
CA GLU A 184 12.86 26.51 5.18
C GLU A 184 12.06 27.77 4.81
N ARG A 185 11.14 27.67 3.82
CA ARG A 185 10.28 28.78 3.38
C ARG A 185 9.23 29.19 4.39
N LEU A 186 8.84 28.28 5.29
CA LEU A 186 7.76 28.45 6.25
C LEU A 186 8.23 28.29 7.70
N PRO A 187 9.20 29.11 8.18
CA PRO A 187 9.85 28.91 9.49
C PRO A 187 8.90 29.05 10.69
N ARG A 188 7.73 29.66 10.50
CA ARG A 188 6.70 29.75 11.56
C ARG A 188 5.73 28.57 11.60
N ARG A 189 5.85 27.60 10.68
CA ARG A 189 5.04 26.39 10.65
C ARG A 189 5.81 25.24 11.28
N LYS A 190 5.10 24.33 11.92
CA LYS A 190 5.69 23.12 12.49
C LYS A 190 5.60 21.98 11.47
N PHE A 191 6.70 21.30 11.30
CA PHE A 191 6.80 20.16 10.38
C PHE A 191 7.07 18.87 11.16
N LEU A 192 6.57 17.75 10.64
CA LEU A 192 6.76 16.41 11.19
C LEU A 192 7.21 15.47 10.07
N GLY A 193 8.44 15.04 10.11
CA GLY A 193 8.96 13.99 9.24
C GLY A 193 8.87 12.63 9.93
N VAL A 194 8.29 11.64 9.27
CA VAL A 194 8.22 10.26 9.77
C VAL A 194 9.14 9.39 8.93
N VAL A 195 10.12 8.73 9.56
CA VAL A 195 11.05 7.82 8.88
C VAL A 195 10.27 6.67 8.24
N GLY A 196 10.57 6.34 7.00
CA GLY A 196 9.91 5.26 6.27
C GLY A 196 10.45 3.87 6.62
N GLY A 197 9.71 2.82 6.27
CA GLY A 197 10.12 1.43 6.45
C GLY A 197 11.09 0.92 5.37
N TYR A 198 11.41 1.72 4.36
CA TYR A 198 12.29 1.33 3.25
C TYR A 198 12.94 2.55 2.59
N GLY A 199 14.00 2.30 1.83
CA GLY A 199 14.75 3.31 1.08
C GLY A 199 15.68 4.15 1.95
N GLU A 200 16.58 4.86 1.31
CA GLU A 200 17.51 5.78 1.97
C GLU A 200 16.77 7.03 2.43
N GLN A 201 16.73 7.25 3.74
CA GLN A 201 16.04 8.37 4.35
C GLN A 201 16.94 9.60 4.42
N ILE A 202 16.44 10.75 3.96
CA ILE A 202 17.10 12.04 4.16
C ILE A 202 16.69 12.57 5.52
N ILE A 203 17.65 12.70 6.43
CA ILE A 203 17.43 13.22 7.77
C ILE A 203 18.09 14.60 7.89
N ARG A 204 17.32 15.60 8.33
CA ARG A 204 17.80 16.95 8.60
C ARG A 204 17.34 17.39 10.00
N ASP A 205 18.27 17.62 10.88
CA ASP A 205 18.09 18.05 12.26
C ASP A 205 18.46 19.52 12.49
N ASP A 206 18.86 20.22 11.43
CA ASP A 206 19.28 21.61 11.44
C ASP A 206 18.12 22.62 11.38
N LEU A 207 16.87 22.16 11.12
CA LEU A 207 15.71 23.02 10.99
C LEU A 207 14.93 23.15 12.32
N PRO A 208 14.84 24.35 12.93
CA PRO A 208 14.26 24.52 14.27
C PRO A 208 12.74 24.28 14.33
N ASN A 209 12.07 24.29 13.19
CA ASN A 209 10.63 24.04 13.05
C ASN A 209 10.30 22.61 12.60
N MET A 210 11.30 21.71 12.57
CA MET A 210 11.18 20.33 12.11
C MET A 210 11.34 19.37 13.30
N GLU A 211 10.46 18.39 13.36
CA GLU A 211 10.63 17.22 14.21
C GLU A 211 10.66 15.98 13.32
N ILE A 212 11.61 15.10 13.57
CA ILE A 212 11.71 13.81 12.87
C ILE A 212 11.49 12.71 13.90
N VAL A 213 10.56 11.81 13.59
CA VAL A 213 10.25 10.64 14.42
C VAL A 213 10.63 9.35 13.70
N PRO A 214 10.99 8.30 14.47
CA PRO A 214 11.27 6.99 13.90
C PRO A 214 10.09 6.44 13.09
N HIS A 215 10.38 5.37 12.35
CA HIS A 215 9.34 4.61 11.67
C HIS A 215 8.19 4.22 12.63
N THR A 216 6.96 4.50 12.20
CA THR A 216 5.76 4.26 13.00
C THR A 216 4.99 3.08 12.41
N PRO A 217 4.72 2.02 13.18
CA PRO A 217 3.87 0.91 12.76
C PRO A 217 2.46 1.35 12.36
N GLY A 218 1.82 0.62 11.44
CA GLY A 218 0.52 0.98 10.87
C GLY A 218 -0.59 1.15 11.91
N ASP A 219 -0.61 0.30 12.93
CA ASP A 219 -1.56 0.33 14.06
C ASP A 219 -1.37 1.53 15.01
N ARG A 220 -0.21 2.20 14.92
CA ARG A 220 0.11 3.39 15.72
C ARG A 220 0.00 4.70 14.95
N MET A 221 -0.19 4.65 13.63
CA MET A 221 -0.23 5.84 12.77
C MET A 221 -1.29 6.86 13.22
N ALA A 222 -2.48 6.41 13.59
CA ALA A 222 -3.54 7.30 14.07
C ALA A 222 -3.09 8.12 15.29
N LYS A 223 -2.55 7.45 16.31
CA LYS A 223 -2.16 8.06 17.58
C LYS A 223 -0.88 8.88 17.48
N ASP A 224 0.15 8.35 16.83
CA ASP A 224 1.50 8.90 16.91
C ASP A 224 1.81 9.87 15.76
N VAL A 225 1.06 9.78 14.65
CA VAL A 225 1.26 10.62 13.46
C VAL A 225 0.03 11.47 13.16
N TYR A 226 -1.15 10.88 12.90
CA TYR A 226 -2.31 11.68 12.45
C TYR A 226 -2.88 12.58 13.54
N ALA A 227 -2.83 12.19 14.82
CA ALA A 227 -3.18 13.05 15.94
C ALA A 227 -2.28 14.32 16.06
N ARG A 228 -1.16 14.35 15.36
CA ARG A 228 -0.21 15.47 15.34
C ARG A 228 -0.26 16.26 14.01
N THR A 229 -0.91 15.68 13.00
CA THR A 229 -0.92 16.18 11.61
C THR A 229 -2.11 17.11 11.39
N LYS A 230 -1.85 18.28 10.83
CA LYS A 230 -2.86 19.21 10.31
C LYS A 230 -3.04 19.06 8.80
N ILE A 231 -1.93 18.94 8.07
CA ILE A 231 -1.88 18.81 6.61
C ILE A 231 -0.91 17.70 6.30
N LEU A 232 -1.30 16.74 5.47
CA LEU A 232 -0.39 15.73 4.93
C LEU A 232 0.14 16.19 3.57
N LEU A 233 1.45 16.08 3.37
CA LEU A 233 2.09 16.27 2.07
C LEU A 233 2.39 14.92 1.42
N ALA A 234 2.09 14.79 0.15
CA ALA A 234 2.38 13.62 -0.67
C ALA A 234 3.06 14.02 -1.99
N PRO A 235 4.29 14.61 -1.95
CA PRO A 235 5.02 15.05 -3.14
C PRO A 235 5.77 13.88 -3.81
N SER A 236 5.19 12.69 -3.78
CA SER A 236 5.79 11.47 -4.31
C SER A 236 5.93 11.52 -5.83
N ALA A 237 7.06 11.10 -6.37
CA ALA A 237 7.25 10.94 -7.81
C ALA A 237 6.40 9.81 -8.39
N TYR A 238 6.08 8.82 -7.57
CA TYR A 238 5.27 7.66 -7.91
C TYR A 238 4.43 7.20 -6.73
N GLU A 239 3.14 6.95 -6.97
CA GLU A 239 2.24 6.24 -6.06
C GLU A 239 1.29 5.36 -6.88
N SER A 240 1.17 4.10 -6.50
CA SER A 240 0.19 3.19 -7.10
C SER A 240 -1.22 3.41 -6.56
N TYR A 241 -1.34 3.94 -5.33
CA TYR A 241 -2.59 4.29 -4.67
C TYR A 241 -2.42 5.45 -3.67
N GLY A 242 -1.35 5.43 -2.87
CA GLY A 242 -1.12 6.44 -1.83
C GLY A 242 -1.88 6.15 -0.53
N ARG A 243 -1.72 4.96 0.01
CA ARG A 243 -2.42 4.49 1.23
C ARG A 243 -2.34 5.50 2.39
N VAL A 244 -1.16 6.07 2.67
CA VAL A 244 -0.94 7.06 3.74
C VAL A 244 -1.82 8.31 3.57
N ALA A 245 -2.07 8.72 2.32
CA ALA A 245 -2.96 9.85 2.03
C ALA A 245 -4.43 9.51 2.36
N VAL A 246 -4.89 8.31 2.03
CA VAL A 246 -6.24 7.84 2.40
C VAL A 246 -6.39 7.69 3.91
N GLU A 247 -5.38 7.14 4.59
CA GLU A 247 -5.35 7.02 6.05
C GLU A 247 -5.48 8.39 6.75
N ALA A 248 -4.75 9.41 6.27
CA ALA A 248 -4.86 10.77 6.79
C ALA A 248 -6.27 11.36 6.60
N MET A 249 -6.90 11.09 5.43
CA MET A 249 -8.27 11.55 5.17
C MET A 249 -9.30 10.92 6.11
N CYS A 250 -9.06 9.72 6.67
CA CYS A 250 -9.93 9.12 7.68
C CYS A 250 -10.04 9.99 8.96
N SER A 251 -9.01 10.77 9.26
CA SER A 251 -9.02 11.78 10.33
C SER A 251 -9.48 13.18 9.87
N GLY A 252 -9.97 13.33 8.64
CA GLY A 252 -10.32 14.63 8.08
C GLY A 252 -9.10 15.53 7.84
N ILE A 253 -7.92 14.97 7.66
CA ILE A 253 -6.69 15.72 7.37
C ILE A 253 -6.64 16.02 5.88
N PRO A 254 -6.60 17.30 5.45
CA PRO A 254 -6.41 17.66 4.05
C PRO A 254 -5.05 17.18 3.54
N VAL A 255 -5.04 16.70 2.29
CA VAL A 255 -3.84 16.22 1.61
C VAL A 255 -3.48 17.14 0.45
N ILE A 256 -2.22 17.59 0.43
CA ILE A 256 -1.62 18.25 -0.74
C ILE A 256 -0.70 17.22 -1.40
N ALA A 257 -0.90 16.97 -2.69
CA ALA A 257 -0.25 15.87 -3.39
C ALA A 257 0.30 16.27 -4.76
N HIS A 258 1.35 15.61 -5.22
CA HIS A 258 1.70 15.60 -6.63
C HIS A 258 0.68 14.72 -7.40
N PRO A 259 0.18 15.14 -8.58
CA PRO A 259 -0.89 14.44 -9.29
C PRO A 259 -0.39 13.14 -9.98
N THR A 260 0.15 12.19 -9.20
CA THR A 260 0.39 10.85 -9.73
C THR A 260 -0.94 10.17 -10.01
N PRO A 261 -1.04 9.30 -11.03
CA PRO A 261 -2.32 8.65 -11.35
C PRO A 261 -2.97 7.92 -10.18
N GLY A 262 -2.17 7.26 -9.32
CA GLY A 262 -2.69 6.59 -8.13
C GLY A 262 -3.26 7.55 -7.09
N LEU A 263 -2.62 8.72 -6.88
CA LEU A 263 -3.13 9.76 -5.97
C LEU A 263 -4.34 10.48 -6.56
N LEU A 264 -4.39 10.70 -7.88
CA LEU A 264 -5.59 11.23 -8.54
C LEU A 264 -6.79 10.29 -8.33
N GLU A 265 -6.60 8.97 -8.49
CA GLU A 265 -7.67 7.98 -8.28
C GLU A 265 -8.09 7.90 -6.79
N SER A 266 -7.14 7.88 -5.86
CA SER A 266 -7.46 7.73 -4.44
C SER A 266 -8.02 8.99 -3.79
N LEU A 267 -7.49 10.17 -4.10
CA LEU A 267 -7.91 11.43 -3.48
C LEU A 267 -9.12 12.06 -4.18
N GLY A 268 -9.25 11.89 -5.50
CA GLY A 268 -10.29 12.55 -6.30
C GLY A 268 -10.31 14.05 -6.04
N ASP A 269 -11.50 14.64 -6.00
CA ASP A 269 -11.71 16.07 -5.78
C ASP A 269 -11.40 16.55 -4.35
N ALA A 270 -11.11 15.63 -3.41
CA ALA A 270 -10.74 15.98 -2.05
C ALA A 270 -9.23 16.29 -1.91
N GLY A 271 -8.42 15.93 -2.90
CA GLY A 271 -7.00 16.27 -2.95
C GLY A 271 -6.75 17.70 -3.42
N THR A 272 -5.73 18.35 -2.86
CA THR A 272 -5.15 19.56 -3.43
C THR A 272 -3.91 19.18 -4.21
N PHE A 273 -3.88 19.43 -5.52
CA PHE A 273 -2.79 18.96 -6.36
C PHE A 273 -1.84 20.08 -6.76
N CYS A 274 -0.54 19.85 -6.57
CA CYS A 274 0.55 20.73 -6.96
C CYS A 274 1.59 19.92 -7.74
N ASP A 275 2.18 20.51 -8.80
CA ASP A 275 3.33 19.91 -9.44
C ASP A 275 4.48 19.78 -8.44
N ARG A 276 5.21 18.67 -8.49
CA ARG A 276 6.27 18.36 -7.53
C ARG A 276 7.36 19.42 -7.49
N ASP A 277 7.67 20.00 -8.64
CA ASP A 277 8.77 20.96 -8.79
C ASP A 277 8.33 22.41 -8.57
N ASP A 278 7.02 22.68 -8.43
CA ASP A 278 6.46 24.01 -8.17
C ASP A 278 6.30 24.29 -6.67
N LEU A 279 7.42 24.64 -6.01
CA LEU A 279 7.41 24.99 -4.57
C LEU A 279 6.49 26.17 -4.22
N ASP A 280 6.25 27.08 -5.15
CA ASP A 280 5.37 28.23 -4.90
C ASP A 280 3.91 27.79 -4.83
N ALA A 281 3.49 26.87 -5.67
CA ALA A 281 2.16 26.25 -5.59
C ALA A 281 1.96 25.47 -4.27
N TRP A 282 2.95 24.70 -3.81
CA TRP A 282 2.90 24.01 -2.52
C TRP A 282 2.77 24.98 -1.35
N GLU A 283 3.58 26.04 -1.35
CA GLU A 283 3.53 27.07 -0.31
C GLU A 283 2.18 27.77 -0.30
N ALA A 284 1.64 28.16 -1.47
CA ALA A 284 0.34 28.80 -1.61
C ALA A 284 -0.80 27.88 -1.10
N ALA A 285 -0.77 26.59 -1.41
CA ALA A 285 -1.73 25.62 -0.91
C ALA A 285 -1.69 25.49 0.63
N ILE A 286 -0.49 25.40 1.22
CA ILE A 286 -0.31 25.35 2.68
C ILE A 286 -0.86 26.65 3.34
N ARG A 287 -0.57 27.81 2.74
CA ARG A 287 -1.07 29.10 3.25
C ARG A 287 -2.59 29.20 3.15
N SER A 288 -3.19 28.74 2.05
CA SER A 288 -4.64 28.68 1.85
C SER A 288 -5.32 27.84 2.93
N LEU A 289 -4.81 26.63 3.19
CA LEU A 289 -5.29 25.73 4.26
C LEU A 289 -5.04 26.26 5.68
N SER A 290 -4.37 27.41 5.84
CA SER A 290 -4.26 28.10 7.13
C SER A 290 -5.51 28.94 7.46
N THR A 291 -6.35 29.25 6.46
CA THR A 291 -7.61 29.96 6.63
C THR A 291 -8.66 29.01 7.20
N PRO A 292 -9.29 29.31 8.37
CA PRO A 292 -10.17 28.37 9.07
C PRO A 292 -11.32 27.81 8.23
N ASN A 293 -11.96 28.64 7.39
CA ASN A 293 -13.07 28.19 6.55
C ASN A 293 -12.58 27.29 5.41
N VAL A 294 -11.44 27.61 4.78
CA VAL A 294 -10.84 26.78 3.72
C VAL A 294 -10.43 25.42 4.31
N TYR A 295 -9.76 25.41 5.45
CA TYR A 295 -9.41 24.19 6.15
C TYR A 295 -10.63 23.31 6.46
N ARG A 296 -11.69 23.91 7.01
CA ARG A 296 -12.92 23.18 7.37
C ARG A 296 -13.58 22.54 6.15
N THR A 297 -13.61 23.25 5.03
CA THR A 297 -14.14 22.72 3.76
C THR A 297 -13.30 21.55 3.26
N ALA A 298 -11.97 21.71 3.22
CA ALA A 298 -11.06 20.65 2.80
C ALA A 298 -11.10 19.42 3.74
N SER A 299 -11.19 19.65 5.05
CA SER A 299 -11.31 18.60 6.05
C SER A 299 -12.60 17.78 5.88
N LYS A 300 -13.73 18.44 5.62
CA LYS A 300 -15.00 17.76 5.32
C LYS A 300 -14.91 16.95 4.03
N ALA A 301 -14.30 17.50 2.98
CA ALA A 301 -14.09 16.79 1.72
C ALA A 301 -13.20 15.55 1.92
N ALA A 302 -12.11 15.66 2.69
CA ALA A 302 -11.25 14.55 3.03
C ALA A 302 -12.01 13.43 3.76
N SER A 303 -12.77 13.77 4.82
CA SER A 303 -13.57 12.78 5.56
C SER A 303 -14.63 12.13 4.67
N ALA A 304 -15.32 12.90 3.83
CA ALA A 304 -16.33 12.37 2.92
C ALA A 304 -15.70 11.42 1.87
N ARG A 305 -14.52 11.78 1.35
CA ARG A 305 -13.79 10.93 0.42
C ARG A 305 -13.36 9.62 1.06
N ALA A 306 -12.77 9.67 2.27
CA ALA A 306 -12.38 8.47 3.01
C ALA A 306 -13.58 7.55 3.27
N ALA A 307 -14.73 8.09 3.67
CA ALA A 307 -15.95 7.32 3.86
C ALA A 307 -16.46 6.69 2.55
N GLY A 308 -16.30 7.37 1.41
CA GLY A 308 -16.65 6.83 0.09
C GLY A 308 -15.67 5.78 -0.44
N LEU A 309 -14.51 5.63 0.19
CA LEU A 309 -13.52 4.60 -0.11
C LEU A 309 -13.65 3.37 0.81
N ASP A 310 -14.86 3.12 1.36
CA ASP A 310 -15.12 1.95 2.19
C ASP A 310 -14.55 0.69 1.52
N PRO A 311 -13.64 -0.04 2.19
CA PRO A 311 -12.97 -1.19 1.61
C PRO A 311 -13.87 -2.42 1.43
N GLN A 312 -15.08 -2.43 2.02
CA GLN A 312 -15.90 -3.64 2.12
C GLN A 312 -16.25 -4.24 0.75
N ALA A 313 -16.70 -3.43 -0.20
CA ALA A 313 -17.03 -3.91 -1.55
C ALA A 313 -15.81 -4.51 -2.27
N GLY A 314 -14.62 -3.92 -2.08
CA GLY A 314 -13.36 -4.44 -2.60
C GLY A 314 -12.96 -5.75 -1.93
N LEU A 315 -13.13 -5.86 -0.62
CA LEU A 315 -12.87 -7.07 0.14
C LEU A 315 -13.82 -8.22 -0.26
N ASP A 316 -15.11 -7.93 -0.48
CA ASP A 316 -16.06 -8.91 -0.98
C ASP A 316 -15.66 -9.41 -2.37
N THR A 317 -15.31 -8.50 -3.29
CA THR A 317 -14.78 -8.85 -4.62
C THR A 317 -13.52 -9.73 -4.53
N TRP A 318 -12.61 -9.42 -3.59
CA TRP A 318 -11.42 -10.20 -3.33
C TRP A 318 -11.75 -11.63 -2.88
N VAL A 319 -12.64 -11.78 -1.88
CA VAL A 319 -13.00 -13.10 -1.34
C VAL A 319 -13.69 -13.95 -2.41
N GLU A 320 -14.67 -13.39 -3.13
CA GLU A 320 -15.36 -14.08 -4.23
C GLU A 320 -14.38 -14.56 -5.32
N ALA A 321 -13.42 -13.71 -5.69
CA ALA A 321 -12.41 -14.06 -6.68
C ALA A 321 -11.51 -15.20 -6.19
N MET A 322 -11.06 -15.16 -4.92
CA MET A 322 -10.25 -16.22 -4.32
C MET A 322 -10.98 -17.56 -4.24
N GLU A 323 -12.24 -17.54 -3.84
CA GLU A 323 -13.08 -18.74 -3.84
C GLU A 323 -13.28 -19.28 -5.26
N GLY A 324 -13.46 -18.40 -6.24
CA GLY A 324 -13.52 -18.77 -7.66
C GLY A 324 -12.24 -19.44 -8.17
N VAL A 325 -11.08 -18.94 -7.74
CA VAL A 325 -9.77 -19.55 -8.03
C VAL A 325 -9.65 -20.94 -7.38
N ALA A 326 -10.02 -21.05 -6.11
CA ALA A 326 -9.94 -22.31 -5.35
C ALA A 326 -10.87 -23.40 -5.95
N ARG A 327 -12.10 -23.06 -6.31
CA ARG A 327 -13.06 -24.01 -6.96
C ARG A 327 -12.54 -24.57 -8.27
N ARG A 328 -11.78 -23.78 -9.06
CA ARG A 328 -11.18 -24.23 -10.33
C ARG A 328 -9.98 -25.15 -10.10
N ALA A 329 -9.34 -25.09 -8.95
CA ALA A 329 -8.17 -25.89 -8.59
C ALA A 329 -8.52 -27.29 -8.08
N THR A 330 -9.74 -27.48 -7.58
CA THR A 330 -10.21 -28.80 -7.09
C THR A 330 -10.61 -29.67 -8.28
N PRO A 331 -9.93 -30.79 -8.54
CA PRO A 331 -10.39 -31.75 -9.56
C PRO A 331 -11.81 -32.24 -9.21
N ARG A 332 -12.69 -32.27 -10.22
CA ARG A 332 -13.98 -32.92 -10.09
C ARG A 332 -13.79 -34.44 -9.99
#